data_25e1a036b2422f68c660717d185bb782
#
_entry.id   25e1a036b2422f68c660717d185bb782
#
_cell.length_a   1.000
_cell.length_b   1.000
_cell.length_c   1.000
_cell.angle_alpha   90.00
_cell.angle_beta   90.00
_cell.angle_gamma   90.00
#
_symmetry.space_group_name_H-M   'P 1'
#
loop_
_entity.id
_entity.type
_entity.pdbx_description
1 polymer ?
#
loop_
_entity_poly.entity_id
_entity_poly.type
_entity_poly.pdbx_seq_one_letter_code
_entity_poly.pdbx_strand_id
1 'polypeptide(L)'
;MLAYLQGEHETLFDFMDGNPAYRATSYPACQEDDPFLHSYKPPMPVPLKQAVENDYIFVAHNARFEQDIWYWICHKRWGWPMPKRWSCTAARAAYWGLRRSLEGAGSDLETEIQKMGDLGKDFIKTFCIPRKYKGPKKNGIITQLWAEPQELPIQWTDGKFYCMVDAKAESQIDRLLPDLPQFEQQVWDLDFRINTHGIPIDLDSVGKAIHFSDHYTQHAVQRFNALTSLNPTQRDRVLEYLNQREEMEKLPNLRTKTLSRITQNDLP
;
A
#
# COMPACT_ATOMS: atom_id res chain seq x y z
N MET A 1 -9.25 11.07 3.81
CA MET A 1 -8.88 12.18 4.71
C MET A 1 -7.77 12.95 4.03
N LEU A 2 -7.85 14.26 3.99
CA LEU A 2 -6.84 15.13 3.39
C LEU A 2 -6.48 16.21 4.41
N ALA A 3 -5.21 16.32 4.75
CA ALA A 3 -4.67 17.42 5.55
C ALA A 3 -3.84 18.34 4.67
N TYR A 4 -4.00 19.63 4.84
CA TYR A 4 -3.12 20.62 4.19
C TYR A 4 -2.91 21.82 5.09
N LEU A 5 -1.81 22.49 4.88
CA LEU A 5 -1.43 23.72 5.58
C LEU A 5 -1.45 24.89 4.61
N GLN A 6 -2.03 26.01 5.04
CA GLN A 6 -2.03 27.24 4.29
C GLN A 6 -1.56 28.38 5.20
N GLY A 7 -0.30 28.81 5.02
CA GLY A 7 0.30 29.82 5.89
C GLY A 7 0.40 29.35 7.35
N GLU A 8 -0.11 30.15 8.29
CA GLU A 8 -0.17 29.80 9.71
C GLU A 8 -1.45 29.04 10.10
N HIS A 9 -2.39 28.89 9.16
CA HIS A 9 -3.66 28.22 9.39
C HIS A 9 -3.60 26.76 8.94
N GLU A 10 -3.93 25.88 9.86
CA GLU A 10 -4.01 24.45 9.64
C GLU A 10 -5.46 24.07 9.37
N THR A 11 -5.69 23.33 8.30
CA THR A 11 -7.02 22.87 7.94
C THR A 11 -6.99 21.36 7.68
N LEU A 12 -7.78 20.64 8.46
CA LEU A 12 -8.07 19.24 8.21
C LEU A 12 -9.40 19.16 7.46
N PHE A 13 -9.37 18.63 6.24
CA PHE A 13 -10.58 18.30 5.51
C PHE A 13 -10.91 16.83 5.71
N ASP A 14 -12.04 16.60 6.36
CA ASP A 14 -12.64 15.28 6.45
C ASP A 14 -13.85 15.24 5.52
N PHE A 15 -13.66 14.64 4.36
CA PHE A 15 -14.70 14.49 3.36
C PHE A 15 -15.77 13.48 3.77
N MET A 16 -15.55 12.75 4.87
CA MET A 16 -16.46 11.72 5.36
C MET A 16 -17.40 12.21 6.45
N ASP A 17 -16.98 13.22 7.24
CA ASP A 17 -17.81 13.77 8.30
C ASP A 17 -18.96 14.62 7.71
N GLY A 18 -20.16 14.11 7.88
CA GLY A 18 -21.40 14.83 7.51
C GLY A 18 -21.99 14.49 6.15
N ASN A 19 -21.38 13.64 5.35
CA ASN A 19 -21.95 13.25 4.08
C ASN A 19 -22.74 11.94 4.20
N PRO A 20 -24.09 11.96 4.03
CA PRO A 20 -24.91 10.76 4.10
C PRO A 20 -24.59 9.71 3.02
N ALA A 21 -23.89 10.09 1.93
CA ALA A 21 -23.46 9.17 0.89
C ALA A 21 -22.30 8.24 1.34
N TYR A 22 -21.54 8.63 2.37
CA TYR A 22 -20.52 7.77 3.00
C TYR A 22 -21.08 6.94 4.18
N ARG A 23 -22.37 7.09 4.50
CA ARG A 23 -22.99 6.22 5.50
C ARG A 23 -23.17 4.84 4.92
N ALA A 24 -22.23 3.97 5.30
CA ALA A 24 -22.41 2.53 5.30
C ALA A 24 -22.98 1.93 4.01
N THR A 25 -22.25 2.01 2.96
CA THR A 25 -22.29 0.93 2.01
C THR A 25 -21.22 -0.06 2.44
N SER A 26 -21.65 -1.24 2.92
CA SER A 26 -20.81 -2.42 2.94
C SER A 26 -20.20 -2.54 1.55
N TYR A 27 -18.89 -2.21 1.41
CA TYR A 27 -18.22 -2.41 0.14
C TYR A 27 -18.19 -3.91 -0.13
N PRO A 28 -18.95 -4.45 -1.08
CA PRO A 28 -18.61 -5.73 -1.65
C PRO A 28 -17.20 -5.58 -2.20
N ALA A 29 -16.39 -6.63 -2.10
CA ALA A 29 -15.07 -6.70 -2.69
C ALA A 29 -15.12 -5.99 -4.04
N CYS A 30 -14.29 -4.95 -4.20
CA CYS A 30 -14.29 -4.01 -5.31
C CYS A 30 -14.74 -4.67 -6.61
N GLN A 31 -16.01 -4.60 -6.92
CA GLN A 31 -16.46 -4.77 -8.28
C GLN A 31 -16.19 -3.40 -8.92
N GLU A 32 -15.38 -3.39 -9.95
CA GLU A 32 -15.04 -2.19 -10.71
C GLU A 32 -16.27 -1.41 -11.20
N ASP A 33 -17.46 -1.99 -11.08
CA ASP A 33 -18.73 -1.52 -11.59
C ASP A 33 -19.74 -1.06 -10.52
N ASP A 34 -19.30 -0.69 -9.30
CA ASP A 34 -20.24 -0.11 -8.32
C ASP A 34 -20.64 1.31 -8.75
N PRO A 35 -21.87 1.51 -9.27
CA PRO A 35 -22.33 2.80 -9.78
C PRO A 35 -22.36 3.89 -8.69
N PHE A 36 -22.39 3.51 -7.40
CA PHE A 36 -22.41 4.45 -6.29
C PHE A 36 -21.01 5.05 -6.01
N LEU A 37 -19.94 4.26 -6.15
CA LEU A 37 -18.56 4.74 -6.06
C LEU A 37 -18.20 5.71 -7.19
N HIS A 38 -18.83 5.57 -8.35
CA HIS A 38 -18.60 6.43 -9.50
C HIS A 38 -19.42 7.73 -9.47
N SER A 39 -20.51 7.81 -8.68
CA SER A 39 -21.43 8.94 -8.68
C SER A 39 -21.03 10.06 -7.71
N TYR A 40 -20.31 9.78 -6.64
CA TYR A 40 -19.94 10.78 -5.64
C TYR A 40 -18.66 11.53 -6.01
N LYS A 41 -18.81 12.83 -6.28
CA LYS A 41 -17.70 13.76 -6.56
C LYS A 41 -17.71 14.85 -5.51
N PRO A 42 -16.88 14.77 -4.45
CA PRO A 42 -16.80 15.82 -3.45
C PRO A 42 -16.34 17.12 -4.10
N PRO A 43 -16.90 18.28 -3.71
CA PRO A 43 -16.41 19.56 -4.17
C PRO A 43 -14.96 19.74 -3.71
N MET A 44 -14.12 20.26 -4.60
CA MET A 44 -12.74 20.58 -4.23
C MET A 44 -12.75 21.76 -3.26
N PRO A 45 -12.03 21.70 -2.13
CA PRO A 45 -11.92 22.83 -1.21
C PRO A 45 -11.40 24.07 -1.91
N VAL A 46 -12.00 25.23 -1.64
CA VAL A 46 -11.69 26.48 -2.34
C VAL A 46 -10.20 26.84 -2.31
N PRO A 47 -9.50 26.81 -1.13
CA PRO A 47 -8.07 27.12 -1.10
C PRO A 47 -7.23 26.15 -1.93
N LEU A 48 -7.59 24.87 -1.93
CA LEU A 48 -6.88 23.85 -2.69
C LEU A 48 -7.09 24.04 -4.21
N LYS A 49 -8.31 24.39 -4.61
CA LYS A 49 -8.62 24.74 -5.99
C LYS A 49 -7.82 25.97 -6.46
N GLN A 50 -7.78 27.03 -5.64
CA GLN A 50 -6.97 28.21 -5.92
C GLN A 50 -5.48 27.89 -6.03
N ALA A 51 -4.95 27.00 -5.20
CA ALA A 51 -3.55 26.58 -5.27
C ALA A 51 -3.23 25.89 -6.60
N VAL A 52 -4.13 25.04 -7.10
CA VAL A 52 -3.97 24.39 -8.41
C VAL A 52 -4.10 25.40 -9.56
N GLU A 53 -5.09 26.29 -9.51
CA GLU A 53 -5.34 27.31 -10.54
C GLU A 53 -4.19 28.33 -10.64
N ASN A 54 -3.57 28.67 -9.51
CA ASN A 54 -2.43 29.59 -9.45
C ASN A 54 -1.06 28.89 -9.61
N ASP A 55 -1.05 27.63 -9.98
CA ASP A 55 0.17 26.85 -10.23
C ASP A 55 1.15 26.82 -9.04
N TYR A 56 0.60 26.69 -7.83
CA TYR A 56 1.41 26.54 -6.61
C TYR A 56 2.14 25.21 -6.61
N ILE A 57 3.28 25.15 -5.91
CA ILE A 57 4.00 23.90 -5.67
C ILE A 57 3.30 23.12 -4.56
N PHE A 58 2.94 21.90 -4.86
CA PHE A 58 2.41 20.97 -3.88
C PHE A 58 3.59 20.22 -3.24
N VAL A 59 3.69 20.34 -1.95
CA VAL A 59 4.77 19.70 -1.17
C VAL A 59 4.22 18.48 -0.46
N ALA A 60 4.95 17.37 -0.50
CA ALA A 60 4.61 16.16 0.25
C ALA A 60 5.85 15.35 0.62
N HIS A 61 5.78 14.63 1.74
CA HIS A 61 6.84 13.71 2.15
C HIS A 61 6.64 12.34 1.50
N ASN A 62 7.53 11.97 0.57
CA ASN A 62 7.32 10.86 -0.37
C ASN A 62 6.19 11.15 -1.36
N ALA A 63 6.22 12.33 -1.98
CA ALA A 63 5.19 12.93 -2.82
C ALA A 63 4.62 12.02 -3.93
N ARG A 64 5.29 10.91 -4.25
CA ARG A 64 4.79 9.89 -5.18
C ARG A 64 3.45 9.32 -4.72
N PHE A 65 3.31 9.06 -3.42
CA PHE A 65 2.07 8.52 -2.87
C PHE A 65 0.91 9.50 -3.04
N GLU A 66 1.13 10.78 -2.71
CA GLU A 66 0.11 11.84 -2.84
C GLU A 66 -0.24 12.09 -4.31
N GLN A 67 0.73 12.02 -5.21
CA GLN A 67 0.50 12.16 -6.66
C GLN A 67 -0.35 11.00 -7.19
N ASP A 68 -0.09 9.76 -6.78
CA ASP A 68 -0.89 8.60 -7.18
C ASP A 68 -2.32 8.69 -6.62
N ILE A 69 -2.50 9.08 -5.34
CA ILE A 69 -3.83 9.33 -4.76
C ILE A 69 -4.53 10.45 -5.50
N TRP A 70 -3.83 11.56 -5.78
CA TRP A 70 -4.43 12.67 -6.52
C TRP A 70 -4.88 12.23 -7.92
N TYR A 71 -4.02 11.52 -8.65
CA TYR A 71 -4.35 11.06 -9.99
C TYR A 71 -5.54 10.09 -10.00
N TRP A 72 -5.45 9.02 -9.23
CA TRP A 72 -6.45 7.95 -9.30
C TRP A 72 -7.76 8.27 -8.59
N ILE A 73 -7.72 9.02 -7.50
CA ILE A 73 -8.90 9.34 -6.69
C ILE A 73 -9.40 10.76 -7.02
N CYS A 74 -8.58 11.77 -6.74
CA CYS A 74 -9.07 13.16 -6.86
C CYS A 74 -9.35 13.54 -8.32
N HIS A 75 -8.45 13.19 -9.24
CA HIS A 75 -8.60 13.53 -10.64
C HIS A 75 -9.55 12.57 -11.38
N LYS A 76 -9.23 11.27 -11.39
CA LYS A 76 -9.99 10.29 -12.19
C LYS A 76 -11.41 10.06 -11.68
N ARG A 77 -11.60 9.96 -10.35
CA ARG A 77 -12.92 9.70 -9.77
C ARG A 77 -13.70 10.99 -9.50
N TRP A 78 -13.06 12.00 -8.90
CA TRP A 78 -13.75 13.23 -8.48
C TRP A 78 -13.73 14.34 -9.52
N GLY A 79 -12.88 14.25 -10.54
CA GLY A 79 -12.77 15.24 -11.59
C GLY A 79 -12.02 16.51 -11.18
N TRP A 80 -11.23 16.46 -10.11
CA TRP A 80 -10.42 17.60 -9.71
C TRP A 80 -9.29 17.84 -10.70
N PRO A 81 -8.88 19.12 -10.93
CA PRO A 81 -7.73 19.43 -11.77
C PRO A 81 -6.43 18.89 -11.16
N MET A 82 -5.48 18.54 -12.02
CA MET A 82 -4.16 18.05 -11.59
C MET A 82 -3.25 19.20 -11.19
N PRO A 83 -2.54 19.13 -10.05
CA PRO A 83 -1.42 20.01 -9.78
C PRO A 83 -0.30 19.76 -10.80
N LYS A 84 0.36 20.82 -11.24
CA LYS A 84 1.44 20.73 -12.23
C LYS A 84 2.82 20.60 -11.58
N ARG A 85 2.99 21.13 -10.37
CA ARG A 85 4.27 21.26 -9.71
C ARG A 85 4.25 20.59 -8.36
N TRP A 86 5.25 19.73 -8.14
CA TRP A 86 5.41 18.98 -6.91
C TRP A 86 6.82 19.13 -6.37
N SER A 87 6.97 19.11 -5.04
CA SER A 87 8.22 19.00 -4.34
C SER A 87 8.14 17.86 -3.32
N CYS A 88 9.20 17.12 -3.16
CA CYS A 88 9.26 15.97 -2.25
C CYS A 88 10.27 16.23 -1.13
N THR A 89 9.78 16.43 0.09
CA THR A 89 10.68 16.66 1.24
C THR A 89 11.57 15.46 1.56
N ALA A 90 11.11 14.23 1.27
CA ALA A 90 11.95 13.03 1.40
C ALA A 90 13.10 12.99 0.38
N ALA A 91 12.88 13.46 -0.84
CA ALA A 91 13.93 13.58 -1.85
C ALA A 91 14.93 14.69 -1.48
N ARG A 92 14.42 15.83 -1.01
CA ARG A 92 15.26 16.95 -0.52
C ARG A 92 16.11 16.50 0.67
N ALA A 93 15.53 15.82 1.66
CA ALA A 93 16.26 15.26 2.80
C ALA A 93 17.39 14.32 2.34
N ALA A 94 17.11 13.40 1.43
CA ALA A 94 18.12 12.48 0.90
C ALA A 94 19.24 13.22 0.14
N TYR A 95 18.91 14.21 -0.66
CA TYR A 95 19.90 15.02 -1.38
C TYR A 95 20.86 15.76 -0.42
N TRP A 96 20.32 16.30 0.67
CA TRP A 96 21.11 17.01 1.69
C TRP A 96 21.75 16.08 2.73
N GLY A 97 21.73 14.76 2.51
CA GLY A 97 22.41 13.78 3.37
C GLY A 97 21.67 13.45 4.67
N LEU A 98 20.39 13.78 4.76
CA LEU A 98 19.54 13.47 5.92
C LEU A 98 18.76 12.15 5.72
N ARG A 99 18.21 11.61 6.80
CA ARG A 99 17.35 10.41 6.72
C ARG A 99 16.07 10.67 5.92
N ARG A 100 15.73 9.73 5.05
CA ARG A 100 14.57 9.87 4.14
C ARG A 100 13.20 9.74 4.81
N SER A 101 13.10 9.11 5.97
CA SER A 101 11.82 8.96 6.66
C SER A 101 11.40 10.29 7.28
N LEU A 102 10.07 10.55 7.36
CA LEU A 102 9.54 11.77 8.00
C LEU A 102 10.05 11.92 9.43
N GLU A 103 10.03 10.85 10.21
CA GLU A 103 10.56 10.80 11.57
C GLU A 103 12.07 11.08 11.60
N GLY A 104 12.83 10.45 10.68
CA GLY A 104 14.28 10.63 10.60
C GLY A 104 14.66 12.04 10.21
N ALA A 105 14.08 12.59 9.15
CA ALA A 105 14.33 13.96 8.70
C ALA A 105 13.95 14.98 9.78
N GLY A 106 12.81 14.80 10.44
CA GLY A 106 12.40 15.65 11.56
C GLY A 106 13.38 15.62 12.72
N SER A 107 13.88 14.41 13.06
CA SER A 107 14.90 14.26 14.12
C SER A 107 16.24 14.88 13.73
N ASP A 108 16.68 14.72 12.47
CA ASP A 108 17.94 15.30 11.98
C ASP A 108 17.90 16.83 11.92
N LEU A 109 16.72 17.39 11.67
CA LEU A 109 16.47 18.84 11.63
C LEU A 109 16.01 19.41 12.98
N GLU A 110 15.91 18.59 14.02
CA GLU A 110 15.47 18.98 15.36
C GLU A 110 14.11 19.71 15.36
N THR A 111 13.17 19.23 14.50
CA THR A 111 11.84 19.83 14.44
C THR A 111 11.09 19.63 15.76
N GLU A 112 10.26 20.63 16.14
CA GLU A 112 9.46 20.59 17.36
C GLU A 112 8.39 19.49 17.31
N ILE A 113 7.80 19.28 16.12
CA ILE A 113 6.74 18.30 15.90
C ILE A 113 7.37 17.03 15.33
N GLN A 114 7.24 15.95 16.09
CA GLN A 114 7.71 14.63 15.69
C GLN A 114 6.54 13.75 15.26
N LYS A 115 6.81 12.82 14.34
CA LYS A 115 5.85 11.85 13.88
C LYS A 115 5.30 10.98 15.02
N MET A 116 3.99 10.78 15.07
CA MET A 116 3.31 9.91 16.07
C MET A 116 3.28 8.45 15.60
N GLY A 117 4.40 7.72 15.74
CA GLY A 117 4.64 6.42 15.12
C GLY A 117 3.60 5.32 15.40
N ASP A 118 3.14 5.17 16.63
CA ASP A 118 2.27 4.04 17.02
C ASP A 118 0.80 4.28 16.68
N LEU A 119 0.27 5.47 16.87
CA LEU A 119 -1.10 5.82 16.49
C LEU A 119 -1.36 5.63 14.99
N GLY A 120 -0.39 6.02 14.15
CA GLY A 120 -0.51 5.83 12.71
C GLY A 120 -0.52 4.36 12.29
N LYS A 121 0.31 3.54 12.91
CA LYS A 121 0.35 2.09 12.63
C LYS A 121 -0.98 1.41 12.98
N ASP A 122 -1.57 1.77 14.10
CA ASP A 122 -2.85 1.19 14.54
C ASP A 122 -4.01 1.66 13.67
N PHE A 123 -4.01 2.93 13.28
CA PHE A 123 -4.98 3.46 12.31
C PHE A 123 -4.89 2.75 10.96
N ILE A 124 -3.69 2.61 10.38
CA ILE A 124 -3.49 1.92 9.11
C ILE A 124 -3.94 0.46 9.19
N LYS A 125 -3.57 -0.26 10.26
CA LYS A 125 -3.99 -1.66 10.44
C LYS A 125 -5.51 -1.79 10.55
N THR A 126 -6.16 -0.83 11.19
CA THR A 126 -7.59 -0.87 11.48
C THR A 126 -8.43 -0.49 10.27
N PHE A 127 -8.09 0.61 9.59
CA PHE A 127 -8.93 1.20 8.55
C PHE A 127 -8.41 1.02 7.13
N CYS A 128 -7.09 0.79 6.95
CA CYS A 128 -6.49 0.69 5.61
C CYS A 128 -6.12 -0.74 5.20
N ILE A 129 -6.26 -1.72 6.10
CA ILE A 129 -5.99 -3.13 5.80
C ILE A 129 -7.29 -3.94 5.95
N PRO A 130 -7.64 -4.76 4.95
CA PRO A 130 -8.84 -5.59 5.04
C PRO A 130 -8.79 -6.52 6.26
N ARG A 131 -9.89 -6.61 6.97
CA ARG A 131 -10.04 -7.53 8.11
C ARG A 131 -9.89 -8.97 7.65
N LYS A 132 -9.07 -9.75 8.34
CA LYS A 132 -9.05 -11.22 8.14
C LYS A 132 -10.34 -11.79 8.67
N TYR A 133 -11.13 -12.38 7.79
CA TYR A 133 -12.33 -13.08 8.19
C TYR A 133 -11.98 -14.27 9.07
N LYS A 134 -12.46 -14.28 10.31
CA LYS A 134 -12.28 -15.37 11.29
C LYS A 134 -13.56 -16.16 11.56
N GLY A 135 -14.62 -15.89 10.83
CA GLY A 135 -15.91 -16.54 11.02
C GLY A 135 -16.02 -17.94 10.41
N PRO A 136 -17.06 -18.72 10.77
CA PRO A 136 -17.32 -19.99 10.13
C PRO A 136 -17.60 -19.77 8.64
N LYS A 137 -17.01 -20.60 7.78
CA LYS A 137 -17.18 -20.56 6.31
C LYS A 137 -18.62 -20.90 5.86
N LYS A 138 -19.64 -20.45 6.56
CA LYS A 138 -21.02 -20.61 6.15
C LYS A 138 -21.33 -19.48 5.16
N ASN A 139 -21.45 -19.85 3.91
CA ASN A 139 -21.91 -19.06 2.76
C ASN A 139 -21.00 -17.97 2.19
N GLY A 140 -19.69 -17.96 2.48
CA GLY A 140 -18.69 -17.28 1.63
C GLY A 140 -18.75 -15.76 1.48
N ILE A 141 -19.70 -15.06 2.08
CA ILE A 141 -19.86 -13.62 1.93
C ILE A 141 -19.25 -12.93 3.15
N ILE A 142 -18.09 -12.31 2.96
CA ILE A 142 -17.55 -11.33 3.92
C ILE A 142 -18.35 -10.05 3.71
N THR A 143 -19.28 -9.76 4.61
CA THR A 143 -20.15 -8.59 4.50
C THR A 143 -19.47 -7.29 4.83
N GLN A 144 -18.28 -7.31 5.47
CA GLN A 144 -17.55 -6.12 5.85
C GLN A 144 -16.04 -6.39 5.92
N LEU A 145 -15.34 -5.98 4.85
CA LEU A 145 -13.89 -6.14 4.76
C LEU A 145 -13.11 -5.08 5.53
N TRP A 146 -13.66 -3.89 5.71
CA TRP A 146 -13.03 -2.72 6.29
C TRP A 146 -13.72 -2.30 7.58
N ALA A 147 -12.97 -1.67 8.51
CA ALA A 147 -13.57 -1.00 9.63
C ALA A 147 -14.25 0.29 9.17
N GLU A 148 -15.44 0.58 9.67
CA GLU A 148 -16.10 1.85 9.42
C GLU A 148 -15.86 2.85 10.54
N PRO A 149 -15.79 4.16 10.24
CA PRO A 149 -15.57 5.20 11.24
C PRO A 149 -16.58 5.14 12.41
N GLN A 150 -17.82 4.77 12.11
CA GLN A 150 -18.90 4.68 13.10
C GLN A 150 -18.73 3.50 14.08
N GLU A 151 -18.02 2.45 13.67
CA GLU A 151 -17.74 1.30 14.54
C GLU A 151 -16.66 1.64 15.58
N LEU A 152 -15.71 2.46 15.21
CA LEU A 152 -14.53 2.79 15.99
C LEU A 152 -14.26 4.31 15.97
N PRO A 153 -15.18 5.14 16.51
CA PRO A 153 -15.12 6.60 16.35
C PRO A 153 -13.91 7.24 17.04
N ILE A 154 -13.43 6.65 18.13
CA ILE A 154 -12.23 7.14 18.85
C ILE A 154 -11.00 6.92 17.95
N GLN A 155 -10.78 5.70 17.47
CA GLN A 155 -9.66 5.37 16.61
C GLN A 155 -9.69 6.15 15.29
N TRP A 156 -10.90 6.44 14.78
CA TRP A 156 -11.05 7.30 13.61
C TRP A 156 -10.60 8.74 13.88
N THR A 157 -10.97 9.27 15.04
CA THR A 157 -10.54 10.61 15.49
C THR A 157 -9.03 10.67 15.72
N ASP A 158 -8.45 9.65 16.33
CA ASP A 158 -7.00 9.52 16.50
C ASP A 158 -6.27 9.50 15.14
N GLY A 159 -6.85 8.82 14.15
CA GLY A 159 -6.31 8.81 12.80
C GLY A 159 -6.38 10.18 12.10
N LYS A 160 -7.44 10.96 12.31
CA LYS A 160 -7.51 12.35 11.84
C LYS A 160 -6.43 13.20 12.48
N PHE A 161 -6.25 13.09 13.77
CA PHE A 161 -5.22 13.80 14.51
C PHE A 161 -3.81 13.40 14.05
N TYR A 162 -3.57 12.11 13.87
CA TYR A 162 -2.32 11.60 13.30
C TYR A 162 -2.00 12.22 11.94
N CYS A 163 -2.97 12.25 11.02
CA CYS A 163 -2.78 12.85 9.69
C CYS A 163 -2.45 14.34 9.75
N MET A 164 -3.06 15.07 10.67
CA MET A 164 -2.78 16.48 10.90
C MET A 164 -1.36 16.70 11.46
N VAL A 165 -0.93 15.87 12.40
CA VAL A 165 0.41 15.95 12.98
C VAL A 165 1.49 15.63 11.94
N ASP A 166 1.27 14.62 11.08
CA ASP A 166 2.19 14.29 9.98
C ASP A 166 2.32 15.47 9.00
N ALA A 167 1.21 16.12 8.64
CA ALA A 167 1.24 17.30 7.76
C ALA A 167 1.97 18.49 8.40
N LYS A 168 1.82 18.70 9.72
CA LYS A 168 2.57 19.71 10.46
C LYS A 168 4.07 19.43 10.51
N ALA A 169 4.44 18.21 10.83
CA ALA A 169 5.84 17.78 10.85
C ALA A 169 6.49 17.99 9.48
N GLU A 170 5.77 17.61 8.42
CA GLU A 170 6.21 17.83 7.05
C GLU A 170 6.39 19.30 6.70
N SER A 171 5.44 20.16 7.10
CA SER A 171 5.57 21.61 6.88
C SER A 171 6.77 22.23 7.59
N GLN A 172 7.15 21.74 8.77
CA GLN A 172 8.35 22.19 9.46
C GLN A 172 9.60 21.77 8.68
N ILE A 173 9.66 20.52 8.22
CA ILE A 173 10.75 20.01 7.39
C ILE A 173 10.87 20.83 6.10
N ASP A 174 9.75 21.12 5.43
CA ASP A 174 9.71 21.90 4.19
C ASP A 174 10.33 23.28 4.37
N ARG A 175 10.04 23.96 5.47
CA ARG A 175 10.58 25.28 5.78
C ARG A 175 12.10 25.30 6.09
N LEU A 176 12.61 24.19 6.61
CA LEU A 176 14.02 24.09 7.02
C LEU A 176 14.92 23.55 5.89
N LEU A 177 14.36 22.75 4.98
CA LEU A 177 15.15 22.17 3.89
C LEU A 177 15.21 23.12 2.68
N PRO A 178 16.39 23.39 2.13
CA PRO A 178 16.50 24.04 0.83
C PRO A 178 15.86 23.19 -0.27
N ASP A 179 15.39 23.83 -1.32
CA ASP A 179 14.89 23.13 -2.51
C ASP A 179 15.97 22.31 -3.19
N LEU A 180 15.57 21.33 -3.99
CA LEU A 180 16.50 20.65 -4.88
C LEU A 180 17.05 21.64 -5.91
N PRO A 181 18.35 21.57 -6.26
CA PRO A 181 18.85 22.25 -7.44
C PRO A 181 18.04 21.89 -8.67
N GLN A 182 17.93 22.81 -9.62
CA GLN A 182 17.10 22.64 -10.81
C GLN A 182 17.35 21.31 -11.55
N PHE A 183 18.62 20.93 -11.68
CA PHE A 183 18.96 19.66 -12.32
C PHE A 183 18.43 18.45 -11.54
N GLU A 184 18.59 18.44 -10.22
CA GLU A 184 18.11 17.34 -9.37
C GLU A 184 16.57 17.26 -9.34
N GLN A 185 15.89 18.41 -9.37
CA GLN A 185 14.43 18.42 -9.53
C GLN A 185 14.01 17.81 -10.88
N GLN A 186 14.73 18.10 -11.96
CA GLN A 186 14.47 17.47 -13.26
C GLN A 186 14.71 15.96 -13.26
N VAL A 187 15.75 15.48 -12.54
CA VAL A 187 16.00 14.05 -12.35
C VAL A 187 14.86 13.40 -11.57
N TRP A 188 14.41 14.04 -10.49
CA TRP A 188 13.28 13.56 -9.70
C TRP A 188 11.96 13.49 -10.52
N ASP A 189 11.70 14.52 -11.32
CA ASP A 189 10.54 14.56 -12.23
C ASP A 189 10.65 13.48 -13.32
N LEU A 190 11.86 13.19 -13.80
CA LEU A 190 12.09 12.13 -14.78
C LEU A 190 11.86 10.75 -14.16
N ASP A 191 12.39 10.49 -12.97
CA ASP A 191 12.15 9.26 -12.21
C ASP A 191 10.65 9.02 -12.00
N PHE A 192 9.93 10.07 -11.59
CA PHE A 192 8.48 10.00 -11.48
C PHE A 192 7.80 9.57 -12.79
N ARG A 193 8.19 10.18 -13.93
CA ARG A 193 7.62 9.83 -15.23
C ARG A 193 7.94 8.41 -15.65
N ILE A 194 9.18 7.96 -15.46
CA ILE A 194 9.60 6.58 -15.77
C ILE A 194 8.76 5.59 -14.95
N ASN A 195 8.65 5.81 -13.65
CA ASN A 195 7.89 4.92 -12.77
C ASN A 195 6.37 4.95 -13.05
N THR A 196 5.84 6.10 -13.49
CA THR A 196 4.42 6.21 -13.90
C THR A 196 4.15 5.50 -15.22
N HIS A 197 5.07 5.60 -16.17
CA HIS A 197 4.97 4.87 -17.44
C HIS A 197 5.04 3.35 -17.21
N GLY A 198 5.86 2.92 -16.26
CA GLY A 198 6.06 1.51 -15.93
C GLY A 198 6.80 0.74 -17.03
N ILE A 199 6.79 -0.57 -16.88
CA ILE A 199 7.39 -1.50 -17.86
C ILE A 199 6.24 -2.21 -18.58
N PRO A 200 6.22 -2.22 -19.92
CA PRO A 200 5.20 -2.96 -20.67
C PRO A 200 5.34 -4.46 -20.40
N ILE A 201 4.22 -5.09 -20.07
CA ILE A 201 4.15 -6.53 -19.82
C ILE A 201 3.31 -7.16 -20.92
N ASP A 202 3.84 -8.22 -21.52
CA ASP A 202 3.09 -9.06 -22.46
C ASP A 202 2.09 -9.93 -21.69
N LEU A 203 0.86 -9.41 -21.54
CA LEU A 203 -0.21 -10.08 -20.78
C LEU A 203 -0.61 -11.41 -21.41
N ASP A 204 -0.52 -11.58 -22.73
CA ASP A 204 -0.83 -12.83 -23.41
C ASP A 204 0.18 -13.92 -23.03
N SER A 205 1.47 -13.61 -23.10
CA SER A 205 2.53 -14.54 -22.68
C SER A 205 2.45 -14.86 -21.19
N VAL A 206 2.16 -13.88 -20.34
CA VAL A 206 1.95 -14.11 -18.89
C VAL A 206 0.74 -15.02 -18.66
N GLY A 207 -0.37 -14.78 -19.34
CA GLY A 207 -1.57 -15.63 -19.24
C GLY A 207 -1.28 -17.08 -19.63
N LYS A 208 -0.54 -17.30 -20.72
CA LYS A 208 -0.10 -18.65 -21.16
C LYS A 208 0.82 -19.30 -20.14
N ALA A 209 1.77 -18.55 -19.57
CA ALA A 209 2.69 -19.03 -18.54
C ALA A 209 1.95 -19.45 -17.25
N ILE A 210 0.96 -18.66 -16.80
CA ILE A 210 0.11 -18.99 -15.66
C ILE A 210 -0.65 -20.29 -15.94
N HIS A 211 -1.34 -20.37 -17.08
CA HIS A 211 -2.08 -21.58 -17.45
C HIS A 211 -1.19 -22.83 -17.50
N PHE A 212 -0.01 -22.71 -18.08
CA PHE A 212 0.97 -23.80 -18.12
C PHE A 212 1.43 -24.21 -16.71
N SER A 213 1.75 -23.22 -15.87
CA SER A 213 2.16 -23.44 -14.46
C SER A 213 1.09 -24.15 -13.65
N ASP A 214 -0.17 -23.71 -13.79
CA ASP A 214 -1.31 -24.32 -13.09
C ASP A 214 -1.54 -25.76 -13.53
N HIS A 215 -1.53 -26.00 -14.85
CA HIS A 215 -1.68 -27.35 -15.39
C HIS A 215 -0.53 -28.28 -14.93
N TYR A 216 0.71 -27.81 -14.99
CA TYR A 216 1.87 -28.58 -14.52
C TYR A 216 1.78 -28.86 -13.01
N THR A 217 1.39 -27.86 -12.22
CA THR A 217 1.24 -28.02 -10.77
C THR A 217 0.14 -29.03 -10.44
N GLN A 218 -1.00 -28.95 -11.10
CA GLN A 218 -2.10 -29.92 -10.89
C GLN A 218 -1.63 -31.35 -11.21
N HIS A 219 -0.95 -31.53 -12.35
CA HIS A 219 -0.42 -32.83 -12.74
C HIS A 219 0.61 -33.35 -11.75
N ALA A 220 1.52 -32.50 -11.26
CA ALA A 220 2.52 -32.86 -10.26
C ALA A 220 1.86 -33.26 -8.93
N VAL A 221 0.85 -32.51 -8.48
CA VAL A 221 0.09 -32.84 -7.26
C VAL A 221 -0.67 -34.16 -7.42
N GLN A 222 -1.32 -34.40 -8.54
CA GLN A 222 -2.02 -35.68 -8.80
C GLN A 222 -1.04 -36.87 -8.76
N ARG A 223 0.12 -36.71 -9.41
CA ARG A 223 1.16 -37.73 -9.43
C ARG A 223 1.73 -37.99 -8.04
N PHE A 224 1.96 -36.93 -7.26
CA PHE A 224 2.38 -37.03 -5.87
C PHE A 224 1.35 -37.76 -4.99
N ASN A 225 0.07 -37.40 -5.12
CA ASN A 225 -1.03 -38.05 -4.42
C ASN A 225 -1.12 -39.54 -4.78
N ALA A 226 -0.99 -39.88 -6.04
CA ALA A 226 -1.04 -41.27 -6.49
C ALA A 226 0.09 -42.14 -5.88
N LEU A 227 1.29 -41.54 -5.68
CA LEU A 227 2.45 -42.23 -5.09
C LEU A 227 2.44 -42.29 -3.57
N THR A 228 1.87 -41.28 -2.91
CA THR A 228 2.02 -41.12 -1.45
C THR A 228 0.71 -41.18 -0.68
N SER A 229 -0.43 -41.04 -1.38
CA SER A 229 -1.76 -40.80 -0.80
C SER A 229 -1.83 -39.55 0.08
N LEU A 230 -0.88 -38.62 -0.09
CA LEU A 230 -0.76 -37.36 0.67
C LEU A 230 -0.87 -36.15 -0.26
N ASN A 231 -1.24 -35.01 0.32
CA ASN A 231 -1.13 -33.73 -0.38
C ASN A 231 0.26 -33.11 -0.09
N PRO A 232 0.96 -32.55 -1.08
CA PRO A 232 2.27 -31.90 -0.89
C PRO A 232 2.29 -30.78 0.16
N THR A 233 1.13 -30.16 0.46
CA THR A 233 1.00 -29.14 1.49
C THR A 233 1.03 -29.68 2.92
N GLN A 234 0.84 -30.98 3.11
CA GLN A 234 0.87 -31.67 4.41
C GLN A 234 2.31 -32.01 4.84
N ARG A 235 3.11 -30.97 5.04
CA ARG A 235 4.58 -31.08 5.20
C ARG A 235 5.02 -32.10 6.24
N ASP A 236 4.42 -32.12 7.42
CA ASP A 236 4.82 -33.00 8.51
C ASP A 236 4.53 -34.48 8.16
N ARG A 237 3.37 -34.74 7.57
CA ARG A 237 2.98 -36.07 7.11
C ARG A 237 3.85 -36.56 5.95
N VAL A 238 4.24 -35.65 5.05
CA VAL A 238 5.17 -35.96 3.96
C VAL A 238 6.55 -36.29 4.52
N LEU A 239 7.03 -35.53 5.50
CA LEU A 239 8.31 -35.79 6.15
C LEU A 239 8.30 -37.17 6.86
N GLU A 240 7.23 -37.46 7.58
CA GLU A 240 7.05 -38.78 8.25
C GLU A 240 7.03 -39.90 7.22
N TYR A 241 6.26 -39.79 6.14
CA TYR A 241 6.20 -40.78 5.05
C TYR A 241 7.58 -41.03 4.43
N LEU A 242 8.38 -39.99 4.19
CA LEU A 242 9.74 -40.15 3.65
C LEU A 242 10.67 -40.84 4.66
N ASN A 243 10.57 -40.48 5.93
CA ASN A 243 11.43 -41.05 6.99
C ASN A 243 11.06 -42.47 7.39
N GLN A 244 9.91 -42.98 6.99
CA GLN A 244 9.52 -44.38 7.17
C GLN A 244 10.14 -45.34 6.13
N ARG A 245 10.72 -44.80 5.05
CA ARG A 245 11.39 -45.59 4.03
C ARG A 245 12.81 -45.96 4.50
N GLU A 246 13.07 -47.24 4.57
CA GLU A 246 14.36 -47.78 5.02
C GLU A 246 15.55 -47.47 4.09
N GLU A 247 15.23 -47.16 2.81
CA GLU A 247 16.23 -46.91 1.78
C GLU A 247 16.76 -45.48 1.79
N MET A 248 16.19 -44.57 2.60
CA MET A 248 16.54 -43.13 2.62
C MET A 248 17.16 -42.73 3.98
N GLU A 249 18.19 -41.87 3.91
CA GLU A 249 18.69 -41.18 5.10
C GLU A 249 17.56 -40.35 5.73
N LYS A 250 17.41 -40.41 7.05
CA LYS A 250 16.37 -39.66 7.77
C LYS A 250 16.53 -38.15 7.58
N LEU A 251 15.47 -37.53 7.11
CA LEU A 251 15.43 -36.10 6.82
C LEU A 251 15.00 -35.31 8.06
N PRO A 252 15.70 -34.24 8.43
CA PRO A 252 15.32 -33.40 9.55
C PRO A 252 14.16 -32.42 9.17
N ASN A 253 14.00 -32.15 7.90
CA ASN A 253 12.94 -31.24 7.38
C ASN A 253 12.84 -31.30 5.85
N LEU A 254 11.80 -30.67 5.29
CA LEU A 254 11.55 -30.54 3.84
C LEU A 254 12.01 -29.18 3.26
N ARG A 255 13.06 -28.58 3.79
CA ARG A 255 13.59 -27.33 3.23
C ARG A 255 14.37 -27.61 1.94
N THR A 256 14.37 -26.64 1.02
CA THR A 256 15.04 -26.76 -0.28
C THR A 256 16.50 -27.21 -0.16
N LYS A 257 17.27 -26.68 0.82
CA LYS A 257 18.65 -27.11 1.08
C LYS A 257 18.78 -28.59 1.42
N THR A 258 17.84 -29.15 2.20
CA THR A 258 17.83 -30.56 2.59
C THR A 258 17.48 -31.43 1.39
N LEU A 259 16.46 -31.04 0.62
CA LEU A 259 16.03 -31.78 -0.56
C LEU A 259 17.07 -31.75 -1.69
N SER A 260 17.74 -30.62 -1.93
CA SER A 260 18.79 -30.52 -2.96
C SER A 260 19.98 -31.45 -2.71
N ARG A 261 20.32 -31.73 -1.46
CA ARG A 261 21.41 -32.68 -1.13
C ARG A 261 21.08 -34.12 -1.56
N ILE A 262 19.82 -34.50 -1.44
CA ILE A 262 19.35 -35.84 -1.81
C ILE A 262 19.35 -36.01 -3.33
N THR A 263 18.77 -35.00 -4.05
CA THR A 263 18.67 -35.05 -5.51
C THR A 263 20.02 -34.98 -6.22
N GLN A 264 21.08 -34.49 -5.57
CA GLN A 264 22.45 -34.50 -6.11
C GLN A 264 23.19 -35.81 -5.90
N ASN A 265 22.82 -36.56 -4.86
CA ASN A 265 23.53 -37.79 -4.49
C ASN A 265 22.86 -39.06 -4.99
N ASP A 266 21.58 -39.03 -5.35
CA ASP A 266 20.75 -40.22 -5.62
C ASP A 266 20.19 -40.30 -7.05
N LEU A 267 20.68 -39.50 -7.99
CA LEU A 267 20.37 -39.67 -9.41
C LEU A 267 21.51 -40.39 -10.10
N PRO A 268 21.23 -41.58 -10.71
CA PRO A 268 22.23 -42.34 -11.48
C PRO A 268 22.69 -41.60 -12.74
#